data_8f441a820c8af52ea77cf6d1143b8276
#
_entry.id   8f441a820c8af52ea77cf6d1143b8276
#
_cell.length_a   1.000
_cell.length_b   1.000
_cell.length_c   1.000
_cell.angle_alpha   90.00
_cell.angle_beta   90.00
_cell.angle_gamma   90.00
#
_symmetry.space_group_name_H-M   'P 1'
#
loop_
_entity.id
_entity.type
_entity.pdbx_description
1 polymer ?
#
loop_
_entity_poly.entity_id
_entity_poly.type
_entity_poly.pdbx_seq_one_letter_code
_entity_poly.pdbx_strand_id
1 'polypeptide(L)'
;MPIVRIVSPREVTFEMYDKVSAKLDTEGNPPDGLIVHTASEVDGKLKIVDIWESEEQAERFGQERLGPAIMEIAGDQVGGPPEPDQIQVYEIKNLVQP
;
A
#
# COMPACT_ATOMS: atom_id res chain seq x y z
N MET A 1 -18.49 -2.21 -3.28
CA MET A 1 -18.37 -1.98 -1.82
C MET A 1 -16.94 -1.63 -1.48
N PRO A 2 -16.70 -0.61 -0.66
CA PRO A 2 -15.32 -0.30 -0.24
C PRO A 2 -14.70 -1.44 0.54
N ILE A 3 -13.38 -1.53 0.46
CA ILE A 3 -12.61 -2.55 1.18
C ILE A 3 -11.53 -1.87 2.02
N VAL A 4 -11.13 -2.51 3.11
CA VAL A 4 -9.92 -2.15 3.83
C VAL A 4 -8.85 -3.18 3.48
N ARG A 5 -7.65 -2.70 3.18
CA ARG A 5 -6.52 -3.53 2.83
C ARG A 5 -5.38 -3.23 3.80
N ILE A 6 -4.93 -4.26 4.51
CA ILE A 6 -3.87 -4.15 5.49
C ILE A 6 -2.66 -4.90 4.95
N VAL A 7 -1.55 -4.21 4.82
CA VAL A 7 -0.31 -4.80 4.30
C VAL A 7 0.79 -4.65 5.34
N SER A 8 1.42 -5.78 5.68
CA SER A 8 2.50 -5.82 6.67
C SER A 8 3.73 -6.46 6.00
N PRO A 9 4.43 -5.72 5.12
CA PRO A 9 5.57 -6.28 4.40
C PRO A 9 6.73 -6.54 5.34
N ARG A 10 7.37 -7.70 5.22
CA ARG A 10 8.45 -8.11 6.13
C ARG A 10 9.78 -7.44 5.84
N GLU A 11 10.03 -7.13 4.58
CA GLU A 11 11.35 -6.70 4.12
C GLU A 11 11.42 -5.21 3.76
N VAL A 12 10.36 -4.46 4.03
CA VAL A 12 10.31 -3.04 3.70
C VAL A 12 10.43 -2.23 4.99
N THR A 13 11.46 -1.40 5.07
CA THR A 13 11.64 -0.48 6.19
C THR A 13 10.84 0.79 5.95
N PHE A 14 10.62 1.56 7.03
CA PHE A 14 9.95 2.85 6.88
C PHE A 14 10.75 3.81 6.02
N GLU A 15 12.07 3.75 6.11
CA GLU A 15 12.95 4.57 5.27
C GLU A 15 12.75 4.26 3.78
N MET A 16 12.67 2.97 3.43
CA MET A 16 12.42 2.56 2.06
C MET A 16 11.03 2.99 1.59
N TYR A 17 10.04 2.84 2.47
CA TYR A 17 8.68 3.30 2.19
C TYR A 17 8.66 4.80 1.87
N ASP A 18 9.38 5.62 2.63
CA ASP A 18 9.45 7.06 2.40
C ASP A 18 9.97 7.37 1.00
N LYS A 19 11.00 6.68 0.55
CA LYS A 19 11.57 6.88 -0.78
C LYS A 19 10.58 6.49 -1.88
N VAL A 20 9.91 5.37 -1.72
CA VAL A 20 8.91 4.91 -2.69
C VAL A 20 7.72 5.86 -2.70
N SER A 21 7.27 6.31 -1.55
CA SER A 21 6.14 7.22 -1.42
C SER A 21 6.43 8.56 -2.11
N ALA A 22 7.63 9.09 -1.94
CA ALA A 22 8.04 10.33 -2.60
C ALA A 22 8.02 10.18 -4.12
N LYS A 23 8.46 9.04 -4.62
CA LYS A 23 8.46 8.77 -6.05
C LYS A 23 7.04 8.63 -6.61
N LEU A 24 6.16 7.98 -5.86
CA LEU A 24 4.77 7.77 -6.28
C LEU A 24 3.95 9.04 -6.27
N ASP A 25 4.26 9.96 -5.35
CA ASP A 25 3.51 11.21 -5.17
C ASP A 25 2.00 10.94 -5.06
N THR A 26 1.63 10.02 -4.17
CA THR A 26 0.22 9.63 -4.01
C THR A 26 -0.63 10.77 -3.47
N GLU A 27 -0.04 11.73 -2.78
CA GLU A 27 -0.74 12.90 -2.28
C GLU A 27 -1.10 13.85 -3.42
N GLY A 28 -0.17 14.13 -4.32
CA GLY A 28 -0.40 15.02 -5.46
C GLY A 28 -1.03 14.32 -6.66
N ASN A 29 -0.89 13.00 -6.74
CA ASN A 29 -1.41 12.19 -7.84
C ASN A 29 -1.97 10.89 -7.30
N PRO A 30 -3.10 10.95 -6.57
CA PRO A 30 -3.65 9.76 -5.91
C PRO A 30 -4.07 8.68 -6.90
N PRO A 31 -3.89 7.41 -6.52
CA PRO A 31 -4.36 6.31 -7.37
C PRO A 31 -5.87 6.30 -7.48
N ASP A 32 -6.35 5.83 -8.62
CA ASP A 32 -7.78 5.69 -8.86
C ASP A 32 -8.39 4.70 -7.85
N GLY A 33 -9.43 5.14 -7.17
CA GLY A 33 -10.13 4.32 -6.19
C GLY A 33 -9.61 4.39 -4.76
N LEU A 34 -8.50 5.09 -4.52
CA LEU A 34 -7.98 5.24 -3.17
C LEU A 34 -8.82 6.24 -2.38
N ILE A 35 -9.33 5.81 -1.23
CA ILE A 35 -10.13 6.65 -0.34
C ILE A 35 -9.26 7.20 0.78
N VAL A 36 -8.50 6.33 1.47
CA VAL A 36 -7.60 6.71 2.56
C VAL A 36 -6.37 5.83 2.49
N HIS A 37 -5.21 6.43 2.72
CA HIS A 37 -3.94 5.73 2.80
C HIS A 37 -3.27 6.08 4.11
N THR A 38 -2.82 5.08 4.86
CA THR A 38 -2.06 5.29 6.08
C THR A 38 -0.84 4.39 6.09
N ALA A 39 0.23 4.87 6.71
CA ALA A 39 1.42 4.07 6.95
C ALA A 39 1.87 4.31 8.39
N SER A 40 2.17 3.23 9.08
CA SER A 40 2.58 3.29 10.49
C SER A 40 3.76 2.37 10.71
N GLU A 41 4.51 2.62 11.77
CA GLU A 41 5.57 1.73 12.21
C GLU A 41 5.13 1.09 13.53
N VAL A 42 5.06 -0.23 13.54
CA VAL A 42 4.63 -1.00 14.71
C VAL A 42 5.75 -1.98 15.05
N ASP A 43 6.34 -1.85 16.22
CA ASP A 43 7.46 -2.68 16.66
C ASP A 43 8.62 -2.70 15.65
N GLY A 44 8.91 -1.54 15.06
CA GLY A 44 9.97 -1.42 14.07
C GLY A 44 9.62 -1.93 12.69
N LYS A 45 8.38 -2.31 12.46
CA LYS A 45 7.90 -2.85 11.18
C LYS A 45 6.87 -1.95 10.55
N LEU A 46 6.89 -1.88 9.24
CA LEU A 46 5.94 -1.09 8.48
C LEU A 46 4.57 -1.75 8.48
N LYS A 47 3.54 -0.97 8.67
CA LYS A 47 2.15 -1.42 8.52
C LYS A 47 1.39 -0.39 7.71
N ILE A 48 0.76 -0.83 6.63
CA ILE A 48 -0.02 0.02 5.76
C ILE A 48 -1.49 -0.36 5.88
N VAL A 49 -2.35 0.62 6.13
CA VAL A 49 -3.80 0.41 6.17
C VAL A 49 -4.43 1.37 5.18
N ASP A 50 -5.04 0.82 4.14
CA ASP A 50 -5.66 1.59 3.08
C ASP A 50 -7.14 1.25 2.98
N ILE A 51 -7.91 2.24 2.56
CA ILE A 51 -9.30 2.04 2.19
C ILE A 51 -9.42 2.36 0.71
N TRP A 52 -9.99 1.41 -0.05
CA TRP A 52 -10.15 1.50 -1.50
C TRP A 52 -11.61 1.29 -1.88
N GLU A 53 -12.00 1.85 -2.99
CA GLU A 53 -13.35 1.62 -3.51
C GLU A 53 -13.56 0.17 -3.94
N SER A 54 -12.49 -0.49 -4.43
CA SER A 54 -12.54 -1.91 -4.80
C SER A 54 -11.17 -2.54 -4.68
N GLU A 55 -11.14 -3.87 -4.50
CA GLU A 55 -9.91 -4.64 -4.48
C GLU A 55 -9.20 -4.61 -5.84
N GLU A 56 -9.96 -4.62 -6.91
CA GLU A 56 -9.41 -4.55 -8.27
C GLU A 56 -8.59 -3.28 -8.48
N GLN A 57 -9.07 -2.14 -8.00
CA GLN A 57 -8.34 -0.88 -8.13
C GLN A 57 -7.06 -0.88 -7.31
N ALA A 58 -7.09 -1.48 -6.11
CA ALA A 58 -5.90 -1.61 -5.28
C ALA A 58 -4.84 -2.49 -5.97
N GLU A 59 -5.26 -3.60 -6.55
CA GLU A 59 -4.35 -4.50 -7.27
C GLU A 59 -3.76 -3.84 -8.51
N ARG A 60 -4.57 -3.08 -9.24
CA ARG A 60 -4.10 -2.35 -10.41
C ARG A 60 -3.02 -1.35 -10.03
N PHE A 61 -3.22 -0.61 -8.97
CA PHE A 61 -2.21 0.32 -8.48
C PHE A 61 -0.91 -0.41 -8.13
N GLY A 62 -1.03 -1.56 -7.47
CA GLY A 62 0.13 -2.38 -7.13
C GLY A 62 0.93 -2.79 -8.34
N GLN A 63 0.25 -3.19 -9.42
CA GLN A 63 0.90 -3.66 -10.64
C GLN A 63 1.44 -2.52 -11.51
N GLU A 64 0.69 -1.44 -11.65
CA GLU A 64 1.02 -0.39 -12.61
C GLU A 64 1.90 0.71 -12.04
N ARG A 65 1.82 0.98 -10.74
CA ARG A 65 2.53 2.09 -10.12
C ARG A 65 3.46 1.66 -9.00
N LEU A 66 2.96 0.91 -8.04
CA LEU A 66 3.73 0.56 -6.84
C LEU A 66 4.88 -0.40 -7.18
N GLY A 67 4.60 -1.46 -7.91
CA GLY A 67 5.61 -2.45 -8.28
C GLY A 67 6.81 -1.82 -9.00
N PRO A 68 6.58 -1.07 -10.08
CA PRO A 68 7.69 -0.39 -10.76
C PRO A 68 8.46 0.58 -9.87
N ALA A 69 7.78 1.31 -8.99
CA ALA A 69 8.44 2.23 -8.08
C ALA A 69 9.33 1.50 -7.08
N ILE A 70 8.87 0.37 -6.55
CA ILE A 70 9.67 -0.45 -5.64
C ILE A 70 10.90 -0.99 -6.35
N MET A 71 10.73 -1.50 -7.57
CA MET A 71 11.85 -2.03 -8.35
C MET A 71 12.91 -0.96 -8.61
N GLU A 72 12.49 0.25 -8.91
CA GLU A 72 13.43 1.35 -9.19
C GLU A 72 14.19 1.79 -7.95
N ILE A 73 13.54 1.83 -6.79
CA ILE A 73 14.14 2.31 -5.55
C ILE A 73 14.93 1.21 -4.83
N ALA A 74 14.34 0.03 -4.71
CA ALA A 74 14.87 -1.04 -3.87
C ALA A 74 15.50 -2.19 -4.67
N GLY A 75 15.12 -2.35 -5.93
CA GLY A 75 15.65 -3.44 -6.76
C GLY A 75 15.40 -4.80 -6.13
N ASP A 76 16.46 -5.60 -6.05
CA ASP A 76 16.37 -6.96 -5.52
C ASP A 76 16.36 -7.03 -3.99
N GLN A 77 16.50 -5.89 -3.31
CA GLN A 77 16.54 -5.86 -1.84
C GLN A 77 15.19 -6.19 -1.21
N VAL A 78 14.11 -5.95 -1.95
CA VAL A 78 12.78 -6.33 -1.54
C VAL A 78 12.36 -7.49 -2.45
N GLY A 79 12.11 -8.64 -1.93
CA GLY A 79 11.86 -9.86 -2.69
C GLY A 79 10.59 -9.85 -3.54
N GLY A 80 10.18 -8.71 -4.08
CA GLY A 80 8.99 -8.56 -4.91
C GLY A 80 7.79 -8.07 -4.11
N PRO A 81 6.57 -8.24 -4.64
CA PRO A 81 5.36 -7.80 -3.94
C PRO A 81 5.14 -8.58 -2.65
N PRO A 82 4.37 -8.03 -1.68
CA PRO A 82 4.08 -8.74 -0.44
C PRO A 82 3.46 -10.10 -0.69
N GLU A 83 3.84 -11.08 0.11
CA GLU A 83 3.24 -12.41 0.05
C GLU A 83 1.79 -12.36 0.51
N PRO A 84 0.94 -13.32 0.07
CA PRO A 84 -0.47 -13.32 0.47
C PRO A 84 -0.70 -13.31 1.98
N ASP A 85 0.19 -13.92 2.76
CA ASP A 85 0.06 -13.92 4.22
C ASP A 85 0.37 -12.56 4.85
N GLN A 86 0.94 -11.64 4.08
CA GLN A 86 1.23 -10.27 4.53
C GLN A 86 0.11 -9.30 4.19
N ILE A 87 -0.91 -9.76 3.49
CA ILE A 87 -2.01 -8.93 3.02
C ILE A 87 -3.32 -9.44 3.59
N GLN A 88 -4.10 -8.53 4.19
CA GLN A 88 -5.45 -8.82 4.65
C GLN A 88 -6.41 -7.88 3.97
N VAL A 89 -7.53 -8.40 3.46
CA VAL A 89 -8.55 -7.62 2.77
C VAL A 89 -9.89 -7.94 3.37
N TYR A 90 -10.62 -6.90 3.77
CA TYR A 90 -11.93 -7.05 4.37
C TYR A 90 -12.92 -6.11 3.71
N GLU A 91 -14.15 -6.58 3.52
CA GLU A 91 -15.23 -5.73 3.04
C GLU A 91 -15.67 -4.78 4.16
N ILE A 92 -15.77 -3.50 3.84
CA ILE A 92 -16.18 -2.50 4.83
C ILE A 92 -17.71 -2.49 4.94
N LYS A 93 -18.20 -2.59 6.17
CA LYS A 93 -19.63 -2.55 6.45
C LYS A 93 -20.12 -1.16 6.85
N ASN A 94 -19.22 -0.32 7.33
CA ASN A 94 -19.53 1.05 7.73
C ASN A 94 -18.29 1.93 7.56
N LEU A 95 -18.42 2.99 6.78
CA LEU A 95 -17.35 3.94 6.53
C LEU A 95 -17.89 5.34 6.81
N VAL A 96 -17.31 6.02 7.79
CA VAL A 96 -17.69 7.39 8.13
C VAL A 96 -16.57 8.33 7.70
N GLN A 97 -16.92 9.31 6.89
CA GLN A 97 -15.99 10.35 6.44
C GLN A 97 -16.55 11.69 6.87
N PRO A 98 -16.04 12.25 8.01
CA PRO A 98 -16.55 13.52 8.52
C PRO A 98 -16.28 14.69 7.58
#